data_e2e90325c483543e9dc35e47be36cb06
#
_entry.id   e2e90325c483543e9dc35e47be36cb06
#
_cell.length_a   1.000
_cell.length_b   1.000
_cell.length_c   1.000
_cell.angle_alpha   90.00
_cell.angle_beta   90.00
_cell.angle_gamma   90.00
#
_symmetry.space_group_name_H-M   'P 1'
#
loop_
_entity.id
_entity.type
_entity.pdbx_description
1 polymer ?
#
loop_
_entity_poly.entity_id
_entity_poly.type
_entity_poly.pdbx_seq_one_letter_code
_entity_poly.pdbx_strand_id
1 'polypeptide(L)'
;MGPQLPSAEAPKKKKRKLPYEKLYISALPTSARYSKSLMHKEQLAFLTMTPLTDFLITSSVDGVVKFWKKGGDSIEFVKEFKAHNGEIKSVSVSSDGRSFATAGADKTIKIFDVITFDLLSMLSVEFTPKCVCWVHSRGASLPLLAVSDEVNHSIRIYDGRGENQEPVHTIASLHRSVVSLMAFNDAYDCVISADENGMIEYWRPGSYEKPDNVFEYKSSTSLYEFKKAKATPATLTISPSGSQFATFSFPDRKIRVFDFPTGKLYRTYDESLQIIEEMQQAGTALQKLEDVEFGRRLATEREIEIPALRNKVNVIFDETGHFIIYGSMLGTKVLNTYTNRIVKVYGKDENFRPLSIAIYQGQPQKKGVTTVAMAASNNPLLQESEVRDPILFTTGVGKVRFYMFTNDEDISKSERDIQNEKPTNPNARKQVEAKTAETGTAAIIHTSYGDIHIRLFPDAAPKTVENFVTHSKQGYYNNTIFHRIIRKFMIQCGDPLGDGTGGESIWGREFEDEFSTLKHDKPYTVSMANAGPNTNGSQFFITTEKTVSQNCYCET
;
A
#
# COMPACT_ATOMS: atom_id res chain seq x y z
N MET A 1 38.22 -5.99 46.93
CA MET A 1 37.55 -5.27 45.85
C MET A 1 38.39 -5.47 44.60
N GLY A 2 37.97 -6.30 43.68
CA GLY A 2 38.63 -6.50 42.39
C GLY A 2 38.16 -5.46 41.35
N PRO A 3 38.98 -5.12 40.38
CA PRO A 3 38.64 -4.11 39.37
C PRO A 3 37.48 -4.61 38.48
N GLN A 4 36.40 -3.85 38.44
CA GLN A 4 35.30 -4.10 37.51
C GLN A 4 35.78 -3.82 36.09
N LEU A 5 35.68 -4.85 35.22
CA LEU A 5 35.89 -4.71 33.78
C LEU A 5 34.79 -3.81 33.20
N PRO A 6 35.13 -2.86 32.33
CA PRO A 6 34.11 -2.04 31.66
C PRO A 6 33.23 -2.95 30.80
N SER A 7 31.93 -2.87 31.01
CA SER A 7 30.94 -3.56 30.20
C SER A 7 31.07 -3.07 28.74
N ALA A 8 31.54 -3.95 27.86
CA ALA A 8 31.56 -3.67 26.43
C ALA A 8 30.11 -3.49 25.94
N GLU A 9 29.69 -2.25 25.71
CA GLU A 9 28.44 -1.99 25.02
C GLU A 9 28.45 -2.73 23.67
N ALA A 10 27.53 -3.64 23.50
CA ALA A 10 27.38 -4.37 22.25
C ALA A 10 27.20 -3.34 21.10
N PRO A 11 27.93 -3.47 19.98
CA PRO A 11 27.89 -2.49 18.92
C PRO A 11 26.46 -2.32 18.42
N LYS A 12 25.92 -1.10 18.51
CA LYS A 12 24.58 -0.76 18.03
C LYS A 12 24.48 -1.13 16.55
N LYS A 13 23.68 -2.15 16.22
CA LYS A 13 23.46 -2.59 14.84
C LYS A 13 23.01 -1.39 14.01
N LYS A 14 23.77 -1.02 12.98
CA LYS A 14 23.39 0.06 12.05
C LYS A 14 22.04 -0.28 11.43
N LYS A 15 21.05 0.59 11.58
CA LYS A 15 19.72 0.44 10.95
C LYS A 15 19.91 0.52 9.44
N ARG A 16 19.43 -0.48 8.70
CA ARG A 16 19.42 -0.45 7.24
C ARG A 16 18.49 0.69 6.77
N LYS A 17 18.93 1.48 5.81
CA LYS A 17 18.14 2.53 5.17
C LYS A 17 18.01 2.19 3.70
N LEU A 18 16.80 2.24 3.16
CA LEU A 18 16.55 2.10 1.73
C LEU A 18 16.89 3.44 1.06
N PRO A 19 17.82 3.48 0.07
CA PRO A 19 18.04 4.68 -0.72
C PRO A 19 16.73 5.08 -1.40
N TYR A 20 16.43 6.38 -1.48
CA TYR A 20 15.24 6.94 -2.13
C TYR A 20 13.89 6.41 -1.60
N GLU A 21 13.82 5.97 -0.34
CA GLU A 21 12.59 5.42 0.25
C GLU A 21 11.40 6.38 0.12
N LYS A 22 11.60 7.69 0.26
CA LYS A 22 10.56 8.71 0.10
C LYS A 22 9.95 8.71 -1.31
N LEU A 23 10.78 8.57 -2.34
CA LEU A 23 10.33 8.49 -3.73
C LEU A 23 9.48 7.24 -3.98
N TYR A 24 9.88 6.11 -3.43
CA TYR A 24 9.08 4.88 -3.55
C TYR A 24 7.76 4.97 -2.79
N ILE A 25 7.75 5.63 -1.63
CA ILE A 25 6.52 5.86 -0.86
C ILE A 25 5.56 6.81 -1.59
N SER A 26 6.06 7.78 -2.38
CA SER A 26 5.20 8.66 -3.17
C SER A 26 4.44 7.93 -4.31
N ALA A 27 4.89 6.73 -4.70
CA ALA A 27 4.17 5.84 -5.60
C ALA A 27 3.11 4.97 -4.91
N LEU A 28 2.77 5.28 -3.66
CA LEU A 28 1.71 4.64 -2.89
C LEU A 28 0.65 5.67 -2.52
N PRO A 29 -0.65 5.30 -2.49
CA PRO A 29 -1.72 6.23 -2.12
C PRO A 29 -1.49 6.91 -0.77
N THR A 30 -1.82 8.18 -0.65
CA THR A 30 -1.62 8.95 0.60
C THR A 30 -2.75 8.74 1.60
N SER A 31 -4.00 8.63 1.14
CA SER A 31 -5.15 8.46 2.02
C SER A 31 -5.13 7.12 2.75
N ALA A 32 -5.33 7.15 4.07
CA ALA A 32 -5.48 5.94 4.89
C ALA A 32 -6.88 5.34 4.81
N ARG A 33 -7.87 6.09 4.30
CA ARG A 33 -9.27 5.70 4.15
C ARG A 33 -9.60 5.52 2.66
N TYR A 34 -10.59 4.66 2.36
CA TYR A 34 -11.02 4.51 0.97
C TYR A 34 -11.78 5.75 0.48
N SER A 35 -11.61 6.07 -0.78
CA SER A 35 -12.27 7.19 -1.45
C SER A 35 -13.63 6.80 -2.02
N LYS A 36 -13.64 5.74 -2.81
CA LYS A 36 -14.81 5.22 -3.51
C LYS A 36 -14.92 3.72 -3.32
N SER A 37 -16.13 3.20 -3.45
CA SER A 37 -16.38 1.76 -3.51
C SER A 37 -17.30 1.43 -4.67
N LEU A 38 -16.98 0.40 -5.43
CA LEU A 38 -17.75 -0.06 -6.58
C LEU A 38 -18.23 -1.49 -6.34
N MET A 39 -19.41 -1.84 -6.89
CA MET A 39 -20.11 -3.05 -6.50
C MET A 39 -20.25 -4.08 -7.61
N HIS A 40 -20.33 -5.33 -7.17
CA HIS A 40 -20.90 -6.47 -7.89
C HIS A 40 -22.25 -6.86 -7.28
N LYS A 41 -22.94 -7.77 -7.94
CA LYS A 41 -24.21 -8.32 -7.41
C LYS A 41 -23.94 -9.26 -6.25
N GLU A 42 -22.90 -10.09 -6.38
CA GLU A 42 -22.49 -11.09 -5.39
C GLU A 42 -21.08 -10.79 -4.85
N GLN A 43 -20.63 -11.58 -3.88
CA GLN A 43 -19.33 -11.44 -3.24
C GLN A 43 -18.18 -11.51 -4.26
N LEU A 44 -17.23 -10.60 -4.12
CA LEU A 44 -16.01 -10.58 -4.93
C LEU A 44 -15.06 -11.73 -4.57
N ALA A 45 -14.52 -12.36 -5.62
CA ALA A 45 -13.55 -13.43 -5.51
C ALA A 45 -12.12 -12.94 -5.76
N PHE A 46 -11.84 -12.44 -6.94
CA PHE A 46 -10.50 -12.00 -7.34
C PHE A 46 -10.52 -10.57 -7.85
N LEU A 47 -9.39 -9.92 -7.66
CA LEU A 47 -9.12 -8.56 -8.07
C LEU A 47 -7.71 -8.53 -8.64
N THR A 48 -7.60 -8.16 -9.93
CA THR A 48 -6.33 -8.22 -10.65
C THR A 48 -6.15 -6.96 -11.48
N MET A 49 -5.01 -6.31 -11.30
CA MET A 49 -4.57 -5.21 -12.18
C MET A 49 -3.77 -5.79 -13.32
N THR A 50 -4.02 -5.32 -14.53
CA THR A 50 -3.28 -5.79 -15.70
C THR A 50 -1.91 -5.11 -15.78
N PRO A 51 -0.82 -5.86 -15.98
CA PRO A 51 0.49 -5.28 -16.19
C PRO A 51 0.53 -4.49 -17.51
N LEU A 52 1.30 -3.41 -17.54
CA LEU A 52 1.52 -2.56 -18.72
C LEU A 52 0.26 -1.89 -19.33
N THR A 53 -0.91 -2.11 -18.76
CA THR A 53 -2.17 -1.49 -19.20
C THR A 53 -2.93 -0.92 -18.00
N ASP A 54 -3.90 -0.04 -18.25
CA ASP A 54 -4.62 0.69 -17.20
C ASP A 54 -5.99 0.05 -16.87
N PHE A 55 -6.05 -1.31 -16.86
CA PHE A 55 -7.29 -2.02 -16.63
C PHE A 55 -7.28 -2.79 -15.32
N LEU A 56 -8.38 -2.67 -14.59
CA LEU A 56 -8.68 -3.50 -13.44
C LEU A 56 -9.72 -4.54 -13.85
N ILE A 57 -9.49 -5.79 -13.48
CA ILE A 57 -10.41 -6.89 -13.71
C ILE A 57 -10.87 -7.41 -12.35
N THR A 58 -12.17 -7.50 -12.18
CA THR A 58 -12.79 -7.99 -10.94
C THR A 58 -13.70 -9.18 -11.26
N SER A 59 -13.63 -10.21 -10.44
CA SER A 59 -14.50 -11.37 -10.57
C SER A 59 -15.27 -11.64 -9.28
N SER A 60 -16.48 -12.16 -9.42
CA SER A 60 -17.36 -12.50 -8.31
C SER A 60 -17.66 -13.99 -8.26
N VAL A 61 -18.20 -14.45 -7.13
CA VAL A 61 -18.48 -15.86 -6.84
C VAL A 61 -19.56 -16.44 -7.79
N ASP A 62 -20.44 -15.60 -8.32
CA ASP A 62 -21.48 -15.97 -9.27
C ASP A 62 -20.98 -16.20 -10.70
N GLY A 63 -19.67 -16.12 -10.95
CA GLY A 63 -19.06 -16.31 -12.26
C GLY A 63 -19.07 -15.07 -13.16
N VAL A 64 -19.37 -13.89 -12.60
CA VAL A 64 -19.36 -12.62 -13.34
C VAL A 64 -17.96 -12.01 -13.30
N VAL A 65 -17.49 -11.52 -14.45
CA VAL A 65 -16.26 -10.76 -14.63
C VAL A 65 -16.61 -9.36 -15.11
N LYS A 66 -16.03 -8.34 -14.47
CA LYS A 66 -16.16 -6.93 -14.89
C LYS A 66 -14.80 -6.34 -15.22
N PHE A 67 -14.77 -5.60 -16.31
CA PHE A 67 -13.62 -4.82 -16.76
C PHE A 67 -13.83 -3.35 -16.43
N TRP A 68 -12.80 -2.75 -15.87
CA TRP A 68 -12.76 -1.35 -15.46
C TRP A 68 -11.53 -0.70 -16.07
N LYS A 69 -11.68 0.51 -16.56
CA LYS A 69 -10.57 1.31 -17.10
C LYS A 69 -10.23 2.44 -16.14
N LYS A 70 -8.94 2.68 -15.89
CA LYS A 70 -8.48 3.85 -15.19
C LYS A 70 -8.72 5.08 -16.07
N GLY A 71 -9.64 5.95 -15.67
CA GLY A 71 -9.81 7.31 -16.19
C GLY A 71 -9.06 8.29 -15.30
N GLY A 72 -9.09 9.60 -15.54
CA GLY A 72 -8.41 10.62 -14.70
C GLY A 72 -8.32 10.27 -13.21
N ASP A 73 -9.17 10.85 -12.36
CA ASP A 73 -9.16 10.61 -10.90
C ASP A 73 -10.01 9.42 -10.44
N SER A 74 -10.57 8.65 -11.38
CA SER A 74 -11.48 7.56 -11.05
C SER A 74 -11.31 6.35 -11.97
N ILE A 75 -12.04 5.30 -11.65
CA ILE A 75 -12.18 4.12 -12.50
C ILE A 75 -13.56 4.13 -13.13
N GLU A 76 -13.61 3.82 -14.42
CA GLU A 76 -14.82 3.74 -15.21
C GLU A 76 -15.16 2.27 -15.51
N PHE A 77 -16.43 1.92 -15.38
CA PHE A 77 -16.94 0.63 -15.81
C PHE A 77 -16.93 0.55 -17.32
N VAL A 78 -16.42 -0.57 -17.88
CA VAL A 78 -16.33 -0.79 -19.31
C VAL A 78 -17.33 -1.87 -19.75
N LYS A 79 -17.16 -3.09 -19.25
CA LYS A 79 -17.94 -4.25 -19.73
C LYS A 79 -18.10 -5.30 -18.62
N GLU A 80 -19.20 -6.02 -18.69
CA GLU A 80 -19.51 -7.14 -17.79
C GLU A 80 -19.74 -8.40 -18.63
N PHE A 81 -19.22 -9.52 -18.13
CA PHE A 81 -19.48 -10.84 -18.68
C PHE A 81 -19.95 -11.79 -17.59
N LYS A 82 -20.98 -12.55 -17.86
CA LYS A 82 -21.25 -13.78 -17.14
C LYS A 82 -20.31 -14.86 -17.69
N ALA A 83 -19.09 -14.89 -17.16
CA ALA A 83 -18.03 -15.75 -17.68
C ALA A 83 -18.33 -17.24 -17.42
N HIS A 84 -18.80 -17.60 -16.23
CA HIS A 84 -19.01 -18.98 -15.83
C HIS A 84 -20.37 -19.23 -15.20
N ASN A 85 -20.81 -20.47 -15.27
CA ASN A 85 -21.97 -20.96 -14.53
C ASN A 85 -21.51 -21.56 -13.21
N GLY A 86 -21.18 -20.69 -12.24
CA GLY A 86 -20.66 -21.08 -10.94
C GLY A 86 -19.40 -20.32 -10.57
N GLU A 87 -18.73 -20.78 -9.54
CA GLU A 87 -17.56 -20.11 -8.96
C GLU A 87 -16.37 -20.12 -9.91
N ILE A 88 -15.73 -18.95 -10.06
CA ILE A 88 -14.42 -18.83 -10.69
C ILE A 88 -13.36 -19.31 -9.72
N LYS A 89 -12.65 -20.37 -10.06
CA LYS A 89 -11.63 -21.01 -9.22
C LYS A 89 -10.29 -20.29 -9.28
N SER A 90 -9.90 -19.78 -10.44
CA SER A 90 -8.63 -19.10 -10.65
C SER A 90 -8.70 -18.14 -11.82
N VAL A 91 -7.87 -17.12 -11.75
CA VAL A 91 -7.70 -16.12 -12.81
C VAL A 91 -6.21 -15.88 -13.06
N SER A 92 -5.85 -15.57 -14.29
CA SER A 92 -4.48 -15.24 -14.66
C SER A 92 -4.46 -14.21 -15.78
N VAL A 93 -3.55 -13.24 -15.68
CA VAL A 93 -3.27 -12.23 -16.72
C VAL A 93 -1.95 -12.57 -17.37
N SER A 94 -1.84 -12.41 -18.68
CA SER A 94 -0.56 -12.57 -19.39
C SER A 94 0.44 -11.49 -19.00
N SER A 95 1.73 -11.77 -19.17
CA SER A 95 2.82 -10.84 -18.80
C SER A 95 2.81 -9.53 -19.60
N ASP A 96 2.20 -9.56 -20.81
CA ASP A 96 2.00 -8.38 -21.64
C ASP A 96 0.72 -7.59 -21.33
N GLY A 97 -0.12 -8.09 -20.41
CA GLY A 97 -1.38 -7.46 -19.99
C GLY A 97 -2.52 -7.52 -21.01
N ARG A 98 -2.35 -8.24 -22.13
CA ARG A 98 -3.35 -8.28 -23.23
C ARG A 98 -4.36 -9.39 -23.09
N SER A 99 -3.96 -10.53 -22.54
CA SER A 99 -4.83 -11.71 -22.42
C SER A 99 -5.14 -12.01 -20.96
N PHE A 100 -6.39 -12.33 -20.71
CA PHE A 100 -6.91 -12.69 -19.39
C PHE A 100 -7.61 -14.05 -19.47
N ALA A 101 -7.21 -14.98 -18.63
CA ALA A 101 -7.80 -16.31 -18.55
C ALA A 101 -8.54 -16.50 -17.22
N THR A 102 -9.70 -17.17 -17.30
CA THR A 102 -10.50 -17.56 -16.15
C THR A 102 -10.78 -19.05 -16.19
N ALA A 103 -10.69 -19.71 -15.06
CA ALA A 103 -11.04 -21.12 -14.90
C ALA A 103 -12.24 -21.25 -13.95
N GLY A 104 -13.30 -21.90 -14.40
CA GLY A 104 -14.56 -22.03 -13.67
C GLY A 104 -14.83 -23.45 -13.18
N ALA A 105 -15.71 -23.56 -12.17
CA ALA A 105 -16.22 -24.84 -11.68
C ALA A 105 -17.10 -25.57 -12.73
N ASP A 106 -17.53 -24.88 -13.77
CA ASP A 106 -18.28 -25.39 -14.91
C ASP A 106 -17.44 -26.17 -15.94
N LYS A 107 -16.19 -26.49 -15.57
CA LYS A 107 -15.23 -27.21 -16.44
C LYS A 107 -14.89 -26.45 -17.73
N THR A 108 -14.97 -25.13 -17.69
CA THR A 108 -14.57 -24.32 -18.84
C THR A 108 -13.44 -23.38 -18.46
N ILE A 109 -12.59 -23.09 -19.43
CA ILE A 109 -11.56 -22.05 -19.33
C ILE A 109 -11.87 -21.03 -20.41
N LYS A 110 -11.98 -19.77 -20.05
CA LYS A 110 -12.29 -18.69 -20.98
C LYS A 110 -11.14 -17.73 -21.08
N ILE A 111 -10.83 -17.34 -22.30
CA ILE A 111 -9.72 -16.43 -22.64
C ILE A 111 -10.32 -15.15 -23.22
N PHE A 112 -10.01 -14.03 -22.60
CA PHE A 112 -10.48 -12.71 -22.99
C PHE A 112 -9.33 -11.85 -23.50
N ASP A 113 -9.60 -11.02 -24.49
CA ASP A 113 -8.75 -9.89 -24.83
C ASP A 113 -9.07 -8.71 -23.90
N VAL A 114 -8.05 -8.19 -23.24
CA VAL A 114 -8.19 -7.07 -22.30
C VAL A 114 -8.36 -5.74 -23.03
N ILE A 115 -7.87 -5.61 -24.27
CA ILE A 115 -7.91 -4.34 -25.02
C ILE A 115 -9.26 -4.16 -25.71
N THR A 116 -9.76 -5.20 -26.39
CA THR A 116 -11.04 -5.17 -27.09
C THR A 116 -12.22 -5.53 -26.19
N PHE A 117 -11.95 -6.08 -25.01
CA PHE A 117 -12.94 -6.59 -24.06
C PHE A 117 -13.83 -7.67 -24.68
N ASP A 118 -13.27 -8.56 -25.46
CA ASP A 118 -13.98 -9.65 -26.10
C ASP A 118 -13.53 -11.02 -25.61
N LEU A 119 -14.44 -11.98 -25.67
CA LEU A 119 -14.13 -13.40 -25.45
C LEU A 119 -13.44 -13.93 -26.71
N LEU A 120 -12.15 -14.26 -26.60
CA LEU A 120 -11.38 -14.81 -27.70
C LEU A 120 -11.68 -16.30 -27.92
N SER A 121 -11.68 -17.06 -26.82
CA SER A 121 -11.78 -18.53 -26.89
C SER A 121 -12.38 -19.11 -25.62
N MET A 122 -12.95 -20.29 -25.75
CA MET A 122 -13.46 -21.12 -24.67
C MET A 122 -12.96 -22.55 -24.84
N LEU A 123 -12.21 -23.03 -23.85
CA LEU A 123 -11.79 -24.43 -23.76
C LEU A 123 -12.73 -25.19 -22.84
N SER A 124 -13.33 -26.28 -23.33
CA SER A 124 -14.11 -27.21 -22.51
C SER A 124 -13.20 -28.36 -22.09
N VAL A 125 -13.05 -28.58 -20.81
CA VAL A 125 -12.17 -29.60 -20.25
C VAL A 125 -12.98 -30.67 -19.51
N GLU A 126 -12.49 -31.90 -19.50
CA GLU A 126 -13.20 -33.02 -18.86
C GLU A 126 -13.12 -32.98 -17.32
N PHE A 127 -12.14 -32.27 -16.77
CA PHE A 127 -11.85 -32.15 -15.36
C PHE A 127 -12.23 -30.76 -14.81
N THR A 128 -12.33 -30.63 -13.51
CA THR A 128 -12.51 -29.31 -12.87
C THR A 128 -11.16 -28.63 -12.73
N PRO A 129 -10.93 -27.47 -13.39
CA PRO A 129 -9.68 -26.76 -13.25
C PRO A 129 -9.58 -26.10 -11.87
N LYS A 130 -8.40 -26.16 -11.22
CA LYS A 130 -8.13 -25.54 -9.93
C LYS A 130 -7.35 -24.25 -10.04
N CYS A 131 -6.26 -24.27 -10.79
CA CYS A 131 -5.41 -23.11 -11.00
C CYS A 131 -5.11 -22.97 -12.49
N VAL A 132 -5.08 -21.73 -12.96
CA VAL A 132 -4.68 -21.36 -14.32
C VAL A 132 -3.54 -20.36 -14.26
N CYS A 133 -2.56 -20.53 -15.15
CA CYS A 133 -1.40 -19.65 -15.24
C CYS A 133 -0.98 -19.45 -16.69
N TRP A 134 -0.83 -18.19 -17.11
CA TRP A 134 -0.19 -17.87 -18.38
C TRP A 134 1.29 -18.16 -18.31
N VAL A 135 1.77 -18.89 -19.32
CA VAL A 135 3.17 -19.28 -19.46
C VAL A 135 3.62 -18.81 -20.84
N HIS A 136 4.03 -17.56 -20.92
CA HIS A 136 4.42 -16.96 -22.18
C HIS A 136 5.85 -16.44 -22.09
N SER A 137 6.76 -17.22 -22.67
CA SER A 137 8.17 -16.83 -22.76
C SER A 137 8.33 -15.68 -23.75
N ARG A 138 9.15 -14.70 -23.43
CA ARG A 138 9.46 -13.58 -24.32
C ARG A 138 10.06 -14.09 -25.63
N GLY A 139 9.41 -13.73 -26.74
CA GLY A 139 9.84 -14.16 -28.08
C GLY A 139 9.28 -15.52 -28.52
N ALA A 140 8.50 -16.22 -27.68
CA ALA A 140 7.77 -17.40 -28.11
C ALA A 140 6.61 -17.01 -29.03
N SER A 141 6.43 -17.74 -30.12
CA SER A 141 5.36 -17.50 -31.10
C SER A 141 3.98 -17.93 -30.59
N LEU A 142 3.96 -18.87 -29.66
CA LEU A 142 2.72 -19.43 -29.09
C LEU A 142 2.64 -19.10 -27.59
N PRO A 143 1.59 -18.40 -27.15
CA PRO A 143 1.29 -18.28 -25.74
C PRO A 143 0.80 -19.65 -25.23
N LEU A 144 1.29 -20.08 -24.08
CA LEU A 144 0.88 -21.31 -23.43
C LEU A 144 0.06 -21.02 -22.17
N LEU A 145 -0.90 -21.88 -21.89
CA LEU A 145 -1.73 -21.80 -20.69
C LEU A 145 -1.59 -23.10 -19.88
N ALA A 146 -1.03 -23.01 -18.70
CA ALA A 146 -0.92 -24.14 -17.78
C ALA A 146 -2.17 -24.20 -16.89
N VAL A 147 -2.74 -25.38 -16.75
CA VAL A 147 -3.96 -25.65 -15.98
C VAL A 147 -3.75 -26.85 -15.08
N SER A 148 -4.04 -26.72 -13.79
CA SER A 148 -4.03 -27.83 -12.84
C SER A 148 -5.42 -28.41 -12.65
N ASP A 149 -5.46 -29.68 -12.32
CA ASP A 149 -6.67 -30.44 -12.04
C ASP A 149 -7.02 -30.35 -10.53
N GLU A 150 -8.30 -30.27 -10.19
CA GLU A 150 -8.77 -30.24 -8.79
C GLU A 150 -8.66 -31.60 -8.08
N VAL A 151 -8.63 -32.69 -8.84
CA VAL A 151 -8.60 -34.06 -8.29
C VAL A 151 -7.21 -34.69 -8.44
N ASN A 152 -6.57 -34.48 -9.58
CA ASN A 152 -5.30 -35.10 -9.93
C ASN A 152 -4.13 -34.10 -9.75
N HIS A 153 -2.93 -34.65 -9.58
CA HIS A 153 -1.69 -33.89 -9.46
C HIS A 153 -1.11 -33.42 -10.79
N SER A 154 -1.79 -33.71 -11.91
CA SER A 154 -1.31 -33.39 -13.26
C SER A 154 -1.50 -31.91 -13.61
N ILE A 155 -0.53 -31.36 -14.33
CA ILE A 155 -0.60 -30.04 -14.95
C ILE A 155 -0.74 -30.25 -16.45
N ARG A 156 -1.80 -29.72 -17.08
CA ARG A 156 -2.01 -29.76 -18.51
C ARG A 156 -1.71 -28.42 -19.13
N ILE A 157 -1.04 -28.45 -20.26
CA ILE A 157 -0.60 -27.24 -20.96
C ILE A 157 -1.39 -27.16 -22.26
N TYR A 158 -2.08 -26.06 -22.45
CA TYR A 158 -2.90 -25.75 -23.61
C TYR A 158 -2.30 -24.64 -24.45
N ASP A 159 -2.66 -24.57 -25.72
CA ASP A 159 -2.43 -23.41 -26.54
C ASP A 159 -3.27 -22.24 -26.05
N GLY A 160 -2.61 -21.12 -25.71
CA GLY A 160 -3.26 -19.91 -25.23
C GLY A 160 -4.12 -19.18 -26.28
N ARG A 161 -4.09 -19.57 -27.55
CA ARG A 161 -5.04 -19.09 -28.56
C ARG A 161 -6.38 -19.81 -28.45
N GLY A 162 -6.38 -21.01 -27.84
CA GLY A 162 -7.57 -21.81 -27.63
C GLY A 162 -8.15 -22.43 -28.91
N GLU A 163 -7.31 -22.62 -29.94
CA GLU A 163 -7.71 -23.28 -31.19
C GLU A 163 -7.93 -24.76 -30.98
N ASN A 164 -7.13 -25.39 -30.13
CA ASN A 164 -7.19 -26.80 -29.81
C ASN A 164 -7.74 -27.06 -28.41
N GLN A 165 -8.66 -28.00 -28.31
CA GLN A 165 -9.26 -28.44 -27.03
C GLN A 165 -8.37 -29.46 -26.31
N GLU A 166 -7.44 -30.10 -27.00
CA GLU A 166 -6.53 -31.07 -26.42
C GLU A 166 -5.29 -30.40 -25.84
N PRO A 167 -4.75 -30.92 -24.72
CA PRO A 167 -3.52 -30.37 -24.14
C PRO A 167 -2.32 -30.66 -25.05
N VAL A 168 -1.48 -29.65 -25.26
CA VAL A 168 -0.20 -29.79 -25.98
C VAL A 168 0.74 -30.72 -25.23
N HIS A 169 0.71 -30.67 -23.90
CA HIS A 169 1.52 -31.54 -23.04
C HIS A 169 0.87 -31.71 -21.66
N THR A 170 1.14 -32.87 -21.03
CA THR A 170 0.66 -33.17 -19.68
C THR A 170 1.83 -33.57 -18.78
N ILE A 171 2.08 -32.80 -17.75
CA ILE A 171 3.09 -33.07 -16.74
C ILE A 171 2.43 -33.88 -15.60
N ALA A 172 2.76 -35.15 -15.48
CA ALA A 172 2.16 -36.04 -14.47
C ALA A 172 3.10 -36.42 -13.33
N SER A 173 4.41 -36.24 -13.50
CA SER A 173 5.41 -36.74 -12.54
C SER A 173 6.00 -35.69 -11.61
N LEU A 174 5.66 -34.40 -11.78
CA LEU A 174 6.29 -33.30 -11.06
C LEU A 174 5.81 -33.22 -9.59
N HIS A 175 4.51 -33.33 -9.37
CA HIS A 175 3.87 -33.27 -8.07
C HIS A 175 3.25 -34.64 -7.68
N ARG A 176 3.05 -34.83 -6.37
CA ARG A 176 2.38 -36.02 -5.82
C ARG A 176 1.01 -35.73 -5.23
N SER A 177 0.65 -34.45 -5.16
CA SER A 177 -0.67 -34.00 -4.71
C SER A 177 -1.15 -32.85 -5.62
N VAL A 178 -2.40 -32.48 -5.45
CA VAL A 178 -3.07 -31.47 -6.26
C VAL A 178 -2.31 -30.16 -6.24
N VAL A 179 -2.06 -29.60 -7.43
CA VAL A 179 -1.38 -28.32 -7.59
C VAL A 179 -2.39 -27.20 -7.40
N SER A 180 -2.17 -26.37 -6.37
CA SER A 180 -3.07 -25.29 -5.99
C SER A 180 -2.67 -23.93 -6.56
N LEU A 181 -1.39 -23.71 -6.79
CA LEU A 181 -0.84 -22.41 -7.21
C LEU A 181 0.21 -22.60 -8.31
N MET A 182 0.19 -21.70 -9.27
CA MET A 182 1.21 -21.59 -10.30
C MET A 182 1.49 -20.11 -10.57
N ALA A 183 2.75 -19.76 -10.81
CA ALA A 183 3.17 -18.43 -11.23
C ALA A 183 4.36 -18.52 -12.19
N PHE A 184 4.30 -17.75 -13.26
CA PHE A 184 5.35 -17.70 -14.27
C PHE A 184 6.32 -16.55 -13.98
N ASN A 185 7.60 -16.84 -14.01
CA ASN A 185 8.68 -15.86 -13.89
C ASN A 185 9.30 -15.61 -15.26
N ASP A 186 8.94 -14.47 -15.83
CA ASP A 186 9.41 -14.05 -17.14
C ASP A 186 10.94 -13.80 -17.20
N ALA A 187 11.54 -13.33 -16.08
CA ALA A 187 12.98 -13.05 -16.02
C ALA A 187 13.86 -14.31 -16.10
N TYR A 188 13.37 -15.44 -15.60
CA TYR A 188 14.08 -16.72 -15.57
C TYR A 188 13.48 -17.76 -16.53
N ASP A 189 12.42 -17.41 -17.27
CA ASP A 189 11.66 -18.32 -18.13
C ASP A 189 11.29 -19.62 -17.40
N CYS A 190 10.71 -19.47 -16.22
CA CYS A 190 10.44 -20.59 -15.31
C CYS A 190 9.10 -20.43 -14.62
N VAL A 191 8.37 -21.52 -14.49
CA VAL A 191 7.15 -21.60 -13.69
C VAL A 191 7.48 -22.14 -12.31
N ILE A 192 6.93 -21.52 -11.28
CA ILE A 192 6.85 -22.10 -9.96
C ILE A 192 5.45 -22.70 -9.78
N SER A 193 5.37 -23.92 -9.32
CA SER A 193 4.12 -24.58 -8.93
C SER A 193 4.18 -25.05 -7.48
N ALA A 194 3.08 -24.90 -6.76
CA ALA A 194 2.95 -25.34 -5.37
C ALA A 194 1.73 -26.26 -5.21
N ASP A 195 1.94 -27.36 -4.49
CA ASP A 195 0.86 -28.30 -4.18
C ASP A 195 0.24 -28.08 -2.79
N GLU A 196 -0.87 -28.74 -2.51
CA GLU A 196 -1.59 -28.66 -1.24
C GLU A 196 -0.79 -29.22 -0.05
N ASN A 197 0.23 -30.03 -0.29
CA ASN A 197 1.13 -30.54 0.74
C ASN A 197 2.32 -29.59 1.03
N GLY A 198 2.35 -28.42 0.39
CA GLY A 198 3.38 -27.43 0.57
C GLY A 198 4.69 -27.75 -0.14
N MET A 199 4.66 -28.59 -1.19
CA MET A 199 5.83 -28.81 -2.04
C MET A 199 5.84 -27.78 -3.15
N ILE A 200 6.99 -27.15 -3.35
CA ILE A 200 7.23 -26.19 -4.42
C ILE A 200 8.18 -26.82 -5.44
N GLU A 201 7.81 -26.75 -6.70
CA GLU A 201 8.59 -27.23 -7.83
C GLU A 201 8.79 -26.12 -8.86
N TYR A 202 9.93 -26.23 -9.56
CA TYR A 202 10.30 -25.32 -10.64
C TYR A 202 10.36 -26.13 -11.95
N TRP A 203 9.81 -25.57 -13.00
CA TRP A 203 9.86 -26.19 -14.33
C TRP A 203 9.88 -25.13 -15.44
N ARG A 204 10.50 -25.45 -16.53
CA ARG A 204 10.67 -24.57 -17.68
C ARG A 204 9.65 -24.87 -18.77
N PRO A 205 9.04 -23.87 -19.40
CA PRO A 205 8.24 -24.08 -20.61
C PRO A 205 9.06 -24.75 -21.72
N GLY A 206 8.46 -25.70 -22.43
CA GLY A 206 9.08 -26.40 -23.53
C GLY A 206 9.86 -27.66 -23.13
N SER A 207 10.75 -27.62 -22.15
CA SER A 207 11.44 -28.83 -21.64
C SER A 207 10.65 -29.54 -20.55
N TYR A 208 9.82 -28.80 -19.80
CA TYR A 208 9.06 -29.26 -18.65
C TYR A 208 9.89 -29.84 -17.51
N GLU A 209 11.17 -29.54 -17.51
CA GLU A 209 12.14 -29.92 -16.49
C GLU A 209 12.62 -28.72 -15.70
N LYS A 210 13.35 -28.98 -14.61
CA LYS A 210 13.96 -27.91 -13.81
C LYS A 210 14.97 -27.12 -14.64
N PRO A 211 14.92 -25.78 -14.66
CA PRO A 211 15.88 -24.96 -15.40
C PRO A 211 17.29 -24.99 -14.78
N ASP A 212 18.33 -24.84 -15.62
CA ASP A 212 19.71 -24.86 -15.20
C ASP A 212 20.17 -23.57 -14.53
N ASN A 213 19.44 -22.46 -14.75
CA ASN A 213 19.77 -21.13 -14.22
C ASN A 213 19.25 -20.87 -12.80
N VAL A 214 18.80 -21.90 -12.10
CA VAL A 214 18.40 -21.86 -10.70
C VAL A 214 19.27 -22.80 -9.87
N PHE A 215 18.92 -23.00 -8.59
CA PHE A 215 19.66 -23.87 -7.68
C PHE A 215 19.94 -25.26 -8.29
N GLU A 216 21.12 -25.81 -8.03
CA GLU A 216 21.51 -27.12 -8.53
C GLU A 216 20.76 -28.25 -7.80
N TYR A 217 20.81 -28.24 -6.47
CA TYR A 217 20.17 -29.26 -5.64
C TYR A 217 19.04 -28.66 -4.78
N LYS A 218 17.87 -29.24 -4.85
CA LYS A 218 16.71 -28.82 -4.04
C LYS A 218 16.98 -28.97 -2.52
N SER A 219 17.84 -29.88 -2.13
CA SER A 219 18.25 -30.06 -0.72
C SER A 219 18.99 -28.86 -0.13
N SER A 220 19.61 -28.02 -0.96
CA SER A 220 20.30 -26.80 -0.56
C SER A 220 19.35 -25.61 -0.38
N THR A 221 18.07 -25.77 -0.76
CA THR A 221 17.05 -24.72 -0.73
C THR A 221 16.21 -24.78 0.55
N SER A 222 15.43 -23.73 0.78
CA SER A 222 14.42 -23.68 1.86
C SER A 222 13.01 -24.02 1.37
N LEU A 223 12.84 -24.57 0.17
CA LEU A 223 11.53 -24.85 -0.43
C LEU A 223 10.72 -25.94 0.32
N TYR A 224 11.36 -26.71 1.19
CA TYR A 224 10.71 -27.68 2.07
C TYR A 224 10.10 -27.08 3.35
N GLU A 225 10.24 -25.76 3.55
CA GLU A 225 9.81 -25.10 4.79
C GLU A 225 8.32 -25.27 5.06
N PHE A 226 7.47 -25.20 4.03
CA PHE A 226 6.02 -25.41 4.16
C PHE A 226 5.68 -26.81 4.65
N LYS A 227 6.34 -27.82 4.11
CA LYS A 227 6.14 -29.20 4.52
C LYS A 227 6.60 -29.44 5.96
N LYS A 228 7.71 -28.83 6.39
CA LYS A 228 8.19 -28.87 7.78
C LYS A 228 7.20 -28.19 8.73
N ALA A 229 6.65 -27.03 8.32
CA ALA A 229 5.68 -26.28 9.10
C ALA A 229 4.25 -26.85 9.03
N LYS A 230 4.00 -27.89 8.24
CA LYS A 230 2.66 -28.43 7.93
C LYS A 230 1.70 -27.32 7.45
N ALA A 231 2.22 -26.40 6.66
CA ALA A 231 1.50 -25.26 6.13
C ALA A 231 1.31 -25.40 4.63
N THR A 232 0.19 -24.87 4.12
CA THR A 232 -0.13 -24.82 2.70
C THR A 232 -0.03 -23.40 2.20
N PRO A 233 0.73 -23.10 1.15
CA PRO A 233 0.72 -21.78 0.53
C PRO A 233 -0.66 -21.48 -0.06
N ALA A 234 -1.20 -20.29 0.20
CA ALA A 234 -2.48 -19.81 -0.32
C ALA A 234 -2.31 -18.81 -1.46
N THR A 235 -1.13 -18.21 -1.56
CA THR A 235 -0.77 -17.29 -2.65
C THR A 235 0.70 -17.48 -3.03
N LEU A 236 1.00 -17.17 -4.27
CA LEU A 236 2.36 -17.18 -4.80
C LEU A 236 2.49 -16.02 -5.78
N THR A 237 3.33 -15.05 -5.44
CA THR A 237 3.52 -13.83 -6.24
C THR A 237 5.01 -13.60 -6.45
N ILE A 238 5.38 -13.30 -7.69
CA ILE A 238 6.76 -13.05 -8.10
C ILE A 238 7.01 -11.54 -8.08
N SER A 239 8.19 -11.13 -7.64
CA SER A 239 8.60 -9.73 -7.68
C SER A 239 8.75 -9.23 -9.12
N PRO A 240 8.56 -7.94 -9.41
CA PRO A 240 8.71 -7.40 -10.76
C PRO A 240 10.10 -7.62 -11.38
N SER A 241 11.14 -7.71 -10.55
CA SER A 241 12.51 -8.05 -10.97
C SER A 241 12.71 -9.54 -11.24
N GLY A 242 11.75 -10.41 -10.90
CA GLY A 242 11.87 -11.86 -10.97
C GLY A 242 12.82 -12.47 -9.93
N SER A 243 13.52 -11.66 -9.13
CA SER A 243 14.56 -12.13 -8.22
C SER A 243 14.02 -12.77 -6.93
N GLN A 244 12.78 -12.44 -6.55
CA GLN A 244 12.14 -12.92 -5.33
C GLN A 244 10.71 -13.38 -5.60
N PHE A 245 10.17 -14.21 -4.71
CA PHE A 245 8.76 -14.50 -4.67
C PHE A 245 8.25 -14.52 -3.22
N ALA A 246 7.01 -14.11 -3.05
CA ALA A 246 6.34 -14.08 -1.76
C ALA A 246 5.18 -15.07 -1.72
N THR A 247 4.96 -15.63 -0.54
CA THR A 247 3.85 -16.56 -0.27
C THR A 247 3.21 -16.20 1.05
N PHE A 248 1.90 -16.42 1.16
CA PHE A 248 1.17 -16.44 2.42
C PHE A 248 0.64 -17.85 2.65
N SER A 249 0.79 -18.39 3.82
CA SER A 249 0.46 -19.78 4.11
C SER A 249 -0.51 -19.93 5.29
N PHE A 250 -1.31 -21.00 5.26
CA PHE A 250 -2.20 -21.40 6.33
C PHE A 250 -1.88 -22.82 6.81
N PRO A 251 -2.15 -23.15 8.09
CA PRO A 251 -2.78 -22.35 9.14
C PRO A 251 -1.81 -21.43 9.89
N ASP A 252 -0.51 -21.49 9.60
CA ASP A 252 0.54 -20.78 10.35
C ASP A 252 0.54 -19.25 10.13
N ARG A 253 -0.21 -18.76 9.13
CA ARG A 253 -0.39 -17.33 8.81
C ARG A 253 0.92 -16.55 8.67
N LYS A 254 1.91 -17.18 8.05
CA LYS A 254 3.21 -16.58 7.80
C LYS A 254 3.38 -16.14 6.37
N ILE A 255 3.91 -14.93 6.19
CA ILE A 255 4.36 -14.45 4.89
C ILE A 255 5.83 -14.82 4.77
N ARG A 256 6.17 -15.60 3.75
CA ARG A 256 7.55 -15.99 3.46
C ARG A 256 7.98 -15.41 2.14
N VAL A 257 9.14 -14.78 2.15
CA VAL A 257 9.80 -14.24 0.96
C VAL A 257 11.01 -15.09 0.69
N PHE A 258 11.08 -15.62 -0.52
CA PHE A 258 12.18 -16.45 -0.98
C PHE A 258 12.96 -15.73 -2.07
N ASP A 259 14.24 -16.00 -2.13
CA ASP A 259 15.10 -15.63 -3.23
C ASP A 259 14.92 -16.65 -4.37
N PHE A 260 14.52 -16.19 -5.55
CA PHE A 260 14.10 -17.07 -6.64
C PHE A 260 15.23 -17.99 -7.15
N PRO A 261 16.43 -17.45 -7.55
CA PRO A 261 17.47 -18.29 -8.12
C PRO A 261 18.07 -19.29 -7.12
N THR A 262 18.13 -18.96 -5.85
CA THR A 262 18.72 -19.85 -4.83
C THR A 262 17.70 -20.72 -4.11
N GLY A 263 16.41 -20.41 -4.20
CA GLY A 263 15.33 -21.08 -3.46
C GLY A 263 15.47 -20.95 -1.94
N LYS A 264 16.27 -20.00 -1.44
CA LYS A 264 16.48 -19.81 0.00
C LYS A 264 15.47 -18.84 0.57
N LEU A 265 15.08 -19.08 1.81
CA LEU A 265 14.19 -18.19 2.56
C LEU A 265 14.93 -16.89 2.90
N TYR A 266 14.47 -15.77 2.37
CA TYR A 266 15.03 -14.44 2.62
C TYR A 266 14.45 -13.82 3.90
N ARG A 267 13.10 -13.86 4.06
CA ARG A 267 12.40 -13.27 5.20
C ARG A 267 11.13 -14.05 5.55
N THR A 268 10.77 -13.99 6.83
CA THR A 268 9.47 -14.48 7.33
C THR A 268 8.83 -13.42 8.20
N TYR A 269 7.54 -13.15 7.95
CA TYR A 269 6.71 -12.26 8.74
C TYR A 269 5.57 -13.06 9.32
N ASP A 270 5.41 -12.96 10.63
CA ASP A 270 4.43 -13.75 11.37
C ASP A 270 3.18 -12.89 11.65
N GLU A 271 2.06 -13.30 11.10
CA GLU A 271 0.72 -12.72 11.31
C GLU A 271 -0.20 -13.75 12.01
N SER A 272 0.37 -14.66 12.80
CA SER A 272 -0.40 -15.64 13.54
C SER A 272 -1.29 -14.95 14.59
N LEU A 273 -2.45 -15.56 14.85
CA LEU A 273 -3.42 -15.01 15.79
C LEU A 273 -2.84 -14.91 17.20
N GLN A 274 -1.99 -15.86 17.59
CA GLN A 274 -1.32 -15.86 18.89
C GLN A 274 -0.46 -14.61 19.10
N ILE A 275 0.40 -14.28 18.13
CA ILE A 275 1.25 -13.09 18.21
C ILE A 275 0.41 -11.81 18.23
N ILE A 276 -0.67 -11.76 17.47
CA ILE A 276 -1.56 -10.59 17.45
C ILE A 276 -2.26 -10.41 18.79
N GLU A 277 -2.72 -11.52 19.41
CA GLU A 277 -3.32 -11.52 20.76
C GLU A 277 -2.30 -11.07 21.81
N GLU A 278 -1.09 -11.60 21.78
CA GLU A 278 0.01 -11.22 22.68
C GLU A 278 0.37 -9.73 22.53
N MET A 279 0.46 -9.20 21.30
CA MET A 279 0.71 -7.79 21.04
C MET A 279 -0.41 -6.90 21.56
N GLN A 280 -1.68 -7.31 21.41
CA GLN A 280 -2.84 -6.58 21.93
C GLN A 280 -2.80 -6.52 23.47
N GLN A 281 -2.54 -7.64 24.14
CA GLN A 281 -2.46 -7.74 25.59
C GLN A 281 -1.26 -6.95 26.15
N ALA A 282 -0.10 -7.05 25.49
CA ALA A 282 1.11 -6.32 25.89
C ALA A 282 1.05 -4.80 25.56
N GLY A 283 0.03 -4.35 24.81
CA GLY A 283 -0.07 -2.97 24.38
C GLY A 283 0.98 -2.53 23.35
N THR A 284 1.69 -3.49 22.73
CA THR A 284 2.73 -3.25 21.72
C THR A 284 2.20 -3.31 20.29
N ALA A 285 0.89 -3.56 20.12
CA ALA A 285 0.25 -3.54 18.81
C ALA A 285 0.37 -2.15 18.16
N LEU A 286 0.51 -2.11 16.83
CA LEU A 286 0.53 -0.86 16.03
C LEU A 286 -0.68 0.05 16.34
N GLN A 287 -1.79 -0.56 16.69
CA GLN A 287 -2.99 0.13 17.15
C GLN A 287 -3.69 -0.78 18.16
N LYS A 288 -3.92 -0.26 19.36
CA LYS A 288 -4.74 -0.94 20.36
C LYS A 288 -6.20 -0.82 19.96
N LEU A 289 -6.87 -1.95 19.76
CA LEU A 289 -8.30 -2.02 19.48
C LEU A 289 -9.09 -2.14 20.78
N GLU A 290 -10.35 -1.73 20.76
CA GLU A 290 -11.30 -2.06 21.83
C GLU A 290 -11.56 -3.57 21.83
N ASP A 291 -11.78 -4.18 23.01
CA ASP A 291 -11.87 -5.63 23.16
C ASP A 291 -13.02 -6.24 22.33
N VAL A 292 -14.14 -5.53 22.22
CA VAL A 292 -15.30 -5.96 21.39
C VAL A 292 -14.94 -5.97 19.90
N GLU A 293 -14.28 -4.91 19.44
CA GLU A 293 -13.84 -4.80 18.05
C GLU A 293 -12.75 -5.83 17.74
N PHE A 294 -11.82 -6.04 18.66
CA PHE A 294 -10.79 -7.06 18.53
C PHE A 294 -11.39 -8.46 18.41
N GLY A 295 -12.35 -8.81 19.27
CA GLY A 295 -13.05 -10.10 19.22
C GLY A 295 -13.81 -10.31 17.91
N ARG A 296 -14.46 -9.26 17.37
CA ARG A 296 -15.16 -9.32 16.10
C ARG A 296 -14.19 -9.54 14.93
N ARG A 297 -13.07 -8.83 14.89
CA ARG A 297 -12.04 -9.00 13.85
C ARG A 297 -11.38 -10.37 13.93
N LEU A 298 -11.15 -10.87 15.14
CA LEU A 298 -10.61 -12.21 15.37
C LEU A 298 -11.54 -13.31 14.84
N ALA A 299 -12.86 -13.16 15.03
CA ALA A 299 -13.85 -14.07 14.47
C ALA A 299 -13.79 -14.09 12.94
N THR A 300 -13.73 -12.91 12.28
CA THR A 300 -13.58 -12.81 10.82
C THR A 300 -12.27 -13.44 10.34
N GLU A 301 -11.19 -13.29 11.09
CA GLU A 301 -9.91 -13.95 10.75
C GLU A 301 -10.01 -15.47 10.77
N ARG A 302 -10.76 -16.05 11.71
CA ARG A 302 -11.00 -17.51 11.74
C ARG A 302 -11.83 -17.99 10.56
N GLU A 303 -12.77 -17.20 10.07
CA GLU A 303 -13.56 -17.52 8.88
C GLU A 303 -12.69 -17.63 7.62
N ILE A 304 -11.58 -16.90 7.51
CA ILE A 304 -10.68 -16.97 6.35
C ILE A 304 -9.97 -18.33 6.21
N GLU A 305 -9.90 -19.11 7.26
CA GLU A 305 -9.31 -20.46 7.20
C GLU A 305 -10.14 -21.46 6.38
N ILE A 306 -11.38 -21.12 6.08
CA ILE A 306 -12.24 -21.93 5.21
C ILE A 306 -11.64 -21.96 3.79
N PRO A 307 -11.53 -23.14 3.15
CA PRO A 307 -10.89 -23.29 1.83
C PRO A 307 -11.41 -22.32 0.76
N ALA A 308 -12.72 -22.01 0.77
CA ALA A 308 -13.35 -21.10 -0.18
C ALA A 308 -12.84 -19.64 -0.08
N LEU A 309 -12.40 -19.19 1.08
CA LEU A 309 -11.88 -17.84 1.32
C LEU A 309 -10.35 -17.79 1.29
N ARG A 310 -9.71 -18.87 1.77
CA ARG A 310 -8.25 -18.98 1.86
C ARG A 310 -7.56 -18.73 0.52
N ASN A 311 -8.08 -19.26 -0.58
CA ASN A 311 -7.50 -19.14 -1.91
C ASN A 311 -7.70 -17.74 -2.54
N LYS A 312 -8.50 -16.87 -1.90
CA LYS A 312 -8.75 -15.50 -2.36
C LYS A 312 -7.85 -14.46 -1.68
N VAL A 313 -7.10 -14.88 -0.65
CA VAL A 313 -6.10 -14.04 -0.01
C VAL A 313 -4.88 -13.93 -0.92
N ASN A 314 -4.39 -12.72 -1.12
CA ASN A 314 -3.17 -12.51 -1.88
C ASN A 314 -2.17 -11.62 -1.15
N VAL A 315 -0.92 -11.72 -1.59
CA VAL A 315 0.20 -10.82 -1.26
C VAL A 315 0.74 -10.31 -2.58
N ILE A 316 0.98 -9.02 -2.68
CA ILE A 316 1.52 -8.43 -3.90
C ILE A 316 2.81 -7.65 -3.60
N PHE A 317 3.67 -7.56 -4.60
CA PHE A 317 4.80 -6.63 -4.60
C PHE A 317 4.39 -5.30 -5.23
N ASP A 318 5.07 -4.23 -4.84
CA ASP A 318 5.06 -2.99 -5.59
C ASP A 318 5.94 -3.08 -6.85
N GLU A 319 5.86 -2.11 -7.76
CA GLU A 319 6.67 -2.08 -8.99
C GLU A 319 8.17 -2.06 -8.72
N THR A 320 8.61 -1.55 -7.58
CA THR A 320 10.03 -1.51 -7.21
C THR A 320 10.54 -2.83 -6.63
N GLY A 321 9.64 -3.72 -6.20
CA GLY A 321 9.97 -4.96 -5.51
C GLY A 321 10.48 -4.79 -4.08
N HIS A 322 10.48 -3.56 -3.55
CA HIS A 322 10.94 -3.28 -2.19
C HIS A 322 9.85 -3.36 -1.13
N PHE A 323 8.60 -3.18 -1.54
CA PHE A 323 7.45 -3.27 -0.65
C PHE A 323 6.59 -4.49 -0.94
N ILE A 324 6.09 -5.08 0.13
CA ILE A 324 5.07 -6.13 0.09
C ILE A 324 3.80 -5.58 0.68
N ILE A 325 2.69 -5.79 -0.01
CA ILE A 325 1.36 -5.33 0.37
C ILE A 325 0.48 -6.55 0.61
N TYR A 326 -0.13 -6.60 1.78
CA TYR A 326 -0.98 -7.74 2.15
C TYR A 326 -2.10 -7.33 3.11
N GLY A 327 -3.19 -8.10 3.09
CA GLY A 327 -4.31 -7.93 4.00
C GLY A 327 -4.02 -8.53 5.38
N SER A 328 -4.28 -7.77 6.44
CA SER A 328 -4.19 -8.20 7.84
C SER A 328 -5.47 -7.85 8.59
N MET A 329 -5.59 -8.31 9.82
CA MET A 329 -6.70 -7.99 10.72
C MET A 329 -6.86 -6.47 10.96
N LEU A 330 -5.77 -5.72 10.92
CA LEU A 330 -5.75 -4.26 11.13
C LEU A 330 -6.01 -3.45 9.86
N GLY A 331 -6.14 -4.09 8.70
CA GLY A 331 -6.25 -3.45 7.40
C GLY A 331 -5.18 -3.94 6.42
N THR A 332 -4.98 -3.23 5.32
CA THR A 332 -3.94 -3.55 4.33
C THR A 332 -2.61 -2.94 4.77
N LYS A 333 -1.63 -3.78 5.05
CA LYS A 333 -0.28 -3.37 5.47
C LYS A 333 0.66 -3.26 4.27
N VAL A 334 1.48 -2.22 4.27
CA VAL A 334 2.62 -2.06 3.36
C VAL A 334 3.90 -2.22 4.16
N LEU A 335 4.68 -3.20 3.81
CA LEU A 335 5.88 -3.60 4.53
C LEU A 335 7.12 -3.45 3.64
N ASN A 336 8.11 -2.72 4.13
CA ASN A 336 9.41 -2.58 3.47
C ASN A 336 10.28 -3.81 3.78
N THR A 337 10.58 -4.62 2.77
CA THR A 337 11.38 -5.85 2.91
C THR A 337 12.85 -5.59 3.23
N TYR A 338 13.38 -4.43 2.82
CA TYR A 338 14.76 -4.05 3.06
C TYR A 338 14.99 -3.57 4.50
N THR A 339 14.13 -2.64 4.99
CA THR A 339 14.23 -2.07 6.34
C THR A 339 13.51 -2.90 7.40
N ASN A 340 12.66 -3.83 6.98
CA ASN A 340 11.84 -4.69 7.84
C ASN A 340 10.86 -3.90 8.72
N ARG A 341 10.21 -2.88 8.13
CA ARG A 341 9.26 -2.00 8.82
C ARG A 341 7.97 -1.87 8.04
N ILE A 342 6.88 -1.76 8.77
CA ILE A 342 5.59 -1.36 8.21
C ILE A 342 5.67 0.14 7.92
N VAL A 343 5.45 0.52 6.67
CA VAL A 343 5.49 1.90 6.19
C VAL A 343 4.12 2.53 6.33
N LYS A 344 3.07 1.80 5.96
CA LYS A 344 1.70 2.31 5.95
C LYS A 344 0.68 1.20 6.22
N VAL A 345 -0.47 1.59 6.77
CA VAL A 345 -1.63 0.71 6.94
C VAL A 345 -2.86 1.43 6.39
N TYR A 346 -3.52 0.81 5.42
CA TYR A 346 -4.75 1.32 4.81
C TYR A 346 -5.97 0.65 5.42
N GLY A 347 -7.06 1.41 5.56
CA GLY A 347 -8.33 0.89 6.04
C GLY A 347 -8.31 0.41 7.49
N LYS A 348 -7.41 0.93 8.32
CA LYS A 348 -7.30 0.56 9.75
C LYS A 348 -8.59 0.86 10.52
N ASP A 349 -9.27 1.96 10.16
CA ASP A 349 -10.50 2.44 10.80
C ASP A 349 -11.77 1.95 10.10
N GLU A 350 -11.61 1.17 9.02
CA GLU A 350 -12.72 0.62 8.25
C GLU A 350 -13.22 -0.70 8.82
N ASN A 351 -14.51 -0.98 8.59
CA ASN A 351 -15.21 -2.14 9.13
C ASN A 351 -15.21 -3.33 8.16
N PHE A 352 -14.08 -3.63 7.54
CA PHE A 352 -13.92 -4.82 6.70
C PHE A 352 -12.49 -5.38 6.81
N ARG A 353 -12.36 -6.67 6.58
CA ARG A 353 -11.07 -7.35 6.49
C ARG A 353 -10.67 -7.46 5.02
N PRO A 354 -9.52 -6.88 4.60
CA PRO A 354 -9.02 -6.99 3.24
C PRO A 354 -8.76 -8.45 2.84
N LEU A 355 -9.17 -8.85 1.64
CA LEU A 355 -9.01 -10.21 1.12
C LEU A 355 -8.11 -10.24 -0.11
N SER A 356 -8.60 -9.79 -1.25
CA SER A 356 -7.82 -9.67 -2.49
C SER A 356 -7.42 -8.22 -2.71
N ILE A 357 -6.17 -8.00 -3.11
CA ILE A 357 -5.55 -6.69 -3.22
C ILE A 357 -4.92 -6.55 -4.60
N ALA A 358 -5.05 -5.38 -5.20
CA ALA A 358 -4.32 -5.00 -6.40
C ALA A 358 -3.85 -3.54 -6.28
N ILE A 359 -2.74 -3.20 -6.89
CA ILE A 359 -2.21 -1.85 -6.89
C ILE A 359 -1.99 -1.36 -8.32
N TYR A 360 -2.37 -0.13 -8.55
CA TYR A 360 -1.98 0.66 -9.72
C TYR A 360 -1.07 1.79 -9.23
N GLN A 361 0.18 1.83 -9.68
CA GLN A 361 1.14 2.83 -9.18
C GLN A 361 1.25 4.06 -10.10
N GLY A 362 0.45 4.09 -11.16
CA GLY A 362 0.35 5.21 -12.07
C GLY A 362 1.54 5.37 -13.00
N GLN A 363 1.32 6.00 -14.16
CA GLN A 363 2.41 6.43 -15.01
C GLN A 363 2.96 7.78 -14.50
N PRO A 364 4.28 7.96 -14.44
CA PRO A 364 4.86 9.20 -13.98
C PRO A 364 4.49 10.35 -14.93
N GLN A 365 3.79 11.34 -14.41
CA GLN A 365 3.49 12.58 -15.13
C GLN A 365 4.47 13.66 -14.71
N LYS A 366 5.18 14.25 -15.68
CA LYS A 366 6.15 15.31 -15.41
C LYS A 366 5.46 16.62 -15.09
N LYS A 367 5.77 17.22 -13.96
CA LYS A 367 5.39 18.59 -13.64
C LYS A 367 6.33 19.56 -14.37
N GLY A 368 5.80 20.29 -15.38
CA GLY A 368 6.52 21.35 -16.05
C GLY A 368 7.22 20.97 -17.36
N VAL A 369 7.71 21.99 -18.07
CA VAL A 369 8.41 21.82 -19.35
C VAL A 369 9.84 21.36 -19.08
N THR A 370 10.11 20.08 -19.27
CA THR A 370 11.47 19.55 -19.20
C THR A 370 12.15 19.67 -20.57
N THR A 371 13.38 20.19 -20.61
CA THR A 371 14.19 20.15 -21.83
C THR A 371 14.56 18.71 -22.17
N VAL A 372 14.79 18.43 -23.47
CA VAL A 372 15.16 17.07 -23.94
C VAL A 372 16.42 16.56 -23.21
N ALA A 373 17.35 17.46 -22.89
CA ALA A 373 18.56 17.11 -22.14
C ALA A 373 18.27 16.71 -20.67
N MET A 374 17.29 17.35 -20.03
CA MET A 374 16.85 16.98 -18.68
C MET A 374 16.07 15.66 -18.69
N ALA A 375 15.28 15.40 -19.74
CA ALA A 375 14.53 14.15 -19.87
C ALA A 375 15.45 12.94 -20.11
N ALA A 376 16.61 13.13 -20.69
CA ALA A 376 17.61 12.07 -20.94
C ALA A 376 18.54 11.81 -19.73
N SER A 377 18.52 12.67 -18.71
CA SER A 377 19.35 12.48 -17.53
C SER A 377 18.67 11.52 -16.52
N ASN A 378 19.36 10.48 -16.09
CA ASN A 378 18.94 9.60 -14.99
C ASN A 378 19.12 10.28 -13.60
N ASN A 379 18.86 11.59 -13.50
CA ASN A 379 19.03 12.31 -12.25
C ASN A 379 17.85 12.00 -11.31
N PRO A 380 18.09 11.48 -10.08
CA PRO A 380 17.04 11.17 -9.12
C PRO A 380 16.19 12.38 -8.73
N LEU A 381 16.74 13.60 -8.74
CA LEU A 381 16.01 14.85 -8.45
C LEU A 381 14.93 15.17 -9.49
N LEU A 382 15.10 14.71 -10.74
CA LEU A 382 14.07 14.86 -11.77
C LEU A 382 12.91 13.87 -11.56
N GLN A 383 13.17 12.71 -10.97
CA GLN A 383 12.14 11.75 -10.59
C GLN A 383 11.28 12.27 -9.42
N GLU A 384 11.83 13.09 -8.53
CA GLU A 384 11.05 13.76 -7.47
C GLU A 384 10.02 14.77 -8.01
N SER A 385 10.22 15.28 -9.24
CA SER A 385 9.26 16.17 -9.90
C SER A 385 8.11 15.45 -10.60
N GLU A 386 8.13 14.13 -10.66
CA GLU A 386 7.07 13.33 -11.29
C GLU A 386 5.91 13.10 -10.31
N VAL A 387 4.71 13.45 -10.73
CA VAL A 387 3.49 13.18 -9.97
C VAL A 387 2.90 11.88 -10.47
N ARG A 388 2.71 10.95 -9.56
CA ARG A 388 1.98 9.69 -9.82
C ARG A 388 0.61 9.76 -9.14
N ASP A 389 -0.37 9.10 -9.73
CA ASP A 389 -1.70 8.90 -9.15
C ASP A 389 -1.90 7.41 -8.83
N PRO A 390 -1.31 6.93 -7.73
CA PRO A 390 -1.43 5.54 -7.34
C PRO A 390 -2.81 5.26 -6.75
N ILE A 391 -3.34 4.07 -7.06
CA ILE A 391 -4.59 3.58 -6.49
C ILE A 391 -4.36 2.17 -5.95
N LEU A 392 -4.74 1.96 -4.70
CA LEU A 392 -4.80 0.64 -4.08
C LEU A 392 -6.24 0.16 -4.06
N PHE A 393 -6.46 -1.03 -4.61
CA PHE A 393 -7.76 -1.70 -4.63
C PHE A 393 -7.75 -2.85 -3.63
N THR A 394 -8.85 -3.01 -2.92
CA THR A 394 -9.02 -4.14 -2.00
C THR A 394 -10.46 -4.61 -1.95
N THR A 395 -10.65 -5.91 -1.85
CA THR A 395 -11.94 -6.51 -1.53
C THR A 395 -12.03 -6.80 -0.04
N GLY A 396 -13.23 -6.95 0.49
CA GLY A 396 -13.46 -7.32 1.88
C GLY A 396 -14.10 -8.70 2.01
N VAL A 397 -13.83 -9.39 3.11
CA VAL A 397 -14.49 -10.67 3.44
C VAL A 397 -16.00 -10.46 3.54
N GLY A 398 -16.78 -11.27 2.81
CA GLY A 398 -18.25 -11.20 2.78
C GLY A 398 -18.80 -9.94 2.12
N LYS A 399 -18.00 -9.15 1.41
CA LYS A 399 -18.43 -7.90 0.80
C LYS A 399 -18.63 -8.04 -0.70
N VAL A 400 -19.67 -7.38 -1.20
CA VAL A 400 -20.00 -7.28 -2.64
C VAL A 400 -19.33 -6.09 -3.32
N ARG A 401 -18.50 -5.34 -2.58
CA ARG A 401 -17.82 -4.13 -3.04
C ARG A 401 -16.31 -4.29 -2.98
N PHE A 402 -15.61 -3.64 -3.90
CA PHE A 402 -14.19 -3.37 -3.75
C PHE A 402 -14.00 -1.88 -3.42
N TYR A 403 -12.94 -1.60 -2.71
CA TYR A 403 -12.63 -0.30 -2.12
C TYR A 403 -11.37 0.27 -2.77
N MET A 404 -11.38 1.58 -3.02
CA MET A 404 -10.29 2.30 -3.68
C MET A 404 -9.66 3.27 -2.68
N PHE A 405 -8.35 3.19 -2.52
CA PHE A 405 -7.55 4.16 -1.77
C PHE A 405 -6.75 5.00 -2.77
N THR A 406 -6.91 6.32 -2.71
CA THR A 406 -6.31 7.29 -3.65
C THR A 406 -5.47 8.32 -2.89
N ASN A 407 -4.92 9.29 -3.60
CA ASN A 407 -4.23 10.41 -2.97
C ASN A 407 -5.18 11.47 -2.41
N ASP A 408 -6.46 11.47 -2.83
CA ASP A 408 -7.44 12.46 -2.39
C ASP A 408 -7.88 12.21 -0.95
N GLU A 409 -7.62 13.16 -0.08
CA GLU A 409 -8.13 13.19 1.29
C GLU A 409 -9.49 13.89 1.42
N ASP A 410 -9.83 14.77 0.48
CA ASP A 410 -11.02 15.62 0.49
C ASP A 410 -12.22 15.01 -0.24
N ILE A 411 -12.59 13.79 0.15
CA ILE A 411 -13.87 13.26 -0.32
C ILE A 411 -14.96 13.79 0.61
N SER A 412 -15.94 14.46 -0.01
CA SER A 412 -17.09 14.95 0.72
C SER A 412 -17.69 13.79 1.53
N LYS A 413 -17.89 13.99 2.83
CA LYS A 413 -18.44 12.98 3.74
C LYS A 413 -19.80 12.43 3.29
N SER A 414 -20.44 13.09 2.32
CA SER A 414 -21.71 12.71 1.71
C SER A 414 -21.63 11.57 0.70
N GLU A 415 -20.45 11.27 0.13
CA GLU A 415 -20.27 10.21 -0.87
C GLU A 415 -19.74 8.89 -0.28
N ARG A 416 -19.44 8.86 1.00
CA ARG A 416 -18.91 7.67 1.67
C ARG A 416 -20.00 6.67 2.00
N ASP A 417 -19.67 5.40 1.94
CA ASP A 417 -20.52 4.29 2.34
C ASP A 417 -20.59 4.20 3.89
N ILE A 418 -21.57 4.86 4.46
CA ILE A 418 -21.80 4.94 5.91
C ILE A 418 -21.98 3.56 6.55
N GLN A 419 -22.42 2.54 5.80
CA GLN A 419 -22.62 1.18 6.33
C GLN A 419 -21.32 0.47 6.70
N ASN A 420 -20.19 0.87 6.11
CA ASN A 420 -18.88 0.32 6.42
C ASN A 420 -18.06 1.22 7.36
N GLU A 421 -18.56 2.37 7.74
CA GLU A 421 -17.91 3.21 8.75
C GLU A 421 -18.16 2.66 10.15
N LYS A 422 -17.13 2.67 11.00
CA LYS A 422 -17.34 2.47 12.43
C LYS A 422 -18.23 3.59 12.95
N PRO A 423 -19.24 3.31 13.79
CA PRO A 423 -19.94 4.34 14.50
C PRO A 423 -18.91 5.16 15.29
N THR A 424 -18.77 6.42 14.95
CA THR A 424 -17.86 7.34 15.63
C THR A 424 -18.42 7.53 17.04
N ASN A 425 -17.75 6.96 18.04
CA ASN A 425 -18.15 7.16 19.41
C ASN A 425 -18.00 8.67 19.73
N PRO A 426 -19.08 9.43 20.01
CA PRO A 426 -18.97 10.87 20.22
C PRO A 426 -18.03 11.21 21.40
N ASN A 427 -17.82 10.25 22.32
CA ASN A 427 -16.86 10.39 23.42
C ASN A 427 -15.41 10.16 22.99
N ALA A 428 -15.14 9.39 21.92
CA ALA A 428 -13.79 9.22 21.40
C ALA A 428 -13.25 10.50 20.74
N ARG A 429 -14.11 11.28 20.08
CA ARG A 429 -13.73 12.61 19.57
C ARG A 429 -13.32 13.55 20.70
N LYS A 430 -14.08 13.58 21.80
CA LYS A 430 -13.71 14.39 22.98
C LYS A 430 -12.41 13.95 23.64
N GLN A 431 -12.05 12.67 23.59
CA GLN A 431 -10.78 12.17 24.14
C GLN A 431 -9.59 12.41 23.20
N VAL A 432 -9.78 12.46 21.88
CA VAL A 432 -8.73 12.81 20.91
C VAL A 432 -8.49 14.33 20.93
N GLU A 433 -9.54 15.13 21.00
CA GLU A 433 -9.44 16.59 21.17
C GLU A 433 -8.85 16.99 22.53
N ALA A 434 -9.09 16.22 23.60
CA ALA A 434 -8.49 16.46 24.91
C ALA A 434 -7.02 16.01 25.04
N LYS A 435 -6.48 15.19 24.12
CA LYS A 435 -5.06 14.77 24.12
C LYS A 435 -4.14 15.64 23.27
N THR A 436 -4.67 16.57 22.49
CA THR A 436 -3.90 17.43 21.58
C THR A 436 -3.58 18.81 22.11
N ALA A 437 -3.96 19.18 23.31
CA ALA A 437 -3.74 20.52 23.83
C ALA A 437 -2.79 20.56 25.05
N GLU A 438 -1.56 20.07 24.91
CA GLU A 438 -0.44 20.63 25.67
C GLU A 438 0.08 21.88 24.94
N THR A 439 -0.78 22.86 24.73
CA THR A 439 -0.38 24.17 24.23
C THR A 439 0.30 24.92 25.40
N GLY A 440 1.60 25.15 25.25
CA GLY A 440 2.35 25.93 26.24
C GLY A 440 1.77 27.34 26.37
N THR A 441 1.83 27.91 27.55
CA THR A 441 1.41 29.30 27.84
C THR A 441 2.54 30.30 27.71
N ALA A 442 3.77 29.87 27.49
CA ALA A 442 4.97 30.70 27.34
C ALA A 442 5.97 30.04 26.39
N ALA A 443 6.74 30.86 25.69
CA ALA A 443 7.86 30.46 24.85
C ALA A 443 9.03 31.41 25.01
N ILE A 444 10.25 30.95 24.69
CA ILE A 444 11.48 31.78 24.71
C ILE A 444 12.11 31.66 23.31
N ILE A 445 12.35 32.79 22.66
CA ILE A 445 13.13 32.85 21.43
C ILE A 445 14.56 33.24 21.80
N HIS A 446 15.51 32.34 21.62
CA HIS A 446 16.93 32.59 21.82
C HIS A 446 17.51 33.31 20.61
N THR A 447 17.98 34.52 20.78
CA THR A 447 18.59 35.29 19.69
C THR A 447 20.06 35.61 19.98
N SER A 448 20.80 36.01 18.94
CA SER A 448 22.19 36.46 19.10
C SER A 448 22.36 37.72 20.00
N TYR A 449 21.27 38.43 20.29
CA TYR A 449 21.26 39.63 21.14
C TYR A 449 20.60 39.40 22.51
N GLY A 450 20.21 38.15 22.81
CA GLY A 450 19.57 37.79 24.08
C GLY A 450 18.22 37.13 23.88
N ASP A 451 17.57 36.77 24.96
CA ASP A 451 16.34 36.00 24.98
C ASP A 451 15.10 36.91 24.91
N ILE A 452 14.15 36.54 24.08
CA ILE A 452 12.83 37.18 23.99
C ILE A 452 11.81 36.24 24.62
N HIS A 453 11.20 36.66 25.72
CA HIS A 453 10.15 35.91 26.41
C HIS A 453 8.78 36.27 25.85
N ILE A 454 8.04 35.25 25.37
CA ILE A 454 6.72 35.41 24.78
C ILE A 454 5.70 34.72 25.69
N ARG A 455 4.58 35.39 25.94
CA ARG A 455 3.39 34.81 26.54
C ARG A 455 2.43 34.39 25.41
N LEU A 456 1.96 33.17 25.46
CA LEU A 456 1.02 32.60 24.46
C LEU A 456 -0.39 32.62 25.04
N PHE A 457 -1.39 32.82 24.13
CA PHE A 457 -2.80 32.91 24.49
C PHE A 457 -3.62 31.82 23.75
N PRO A 458 -3.53 30.54 24.18
CA PRO A 458 -4.17 29.44 23.51
C PRO A 458 -5.72 29.54 23.49
N ASP A 459 -6.31 30.26 24.45
CA ASP A 459 -7.75 30.47 24.49
C ASP A 459 -8.23 31.50 23.45
N ALA A 460 -7.36 32.41 23.04
CA ALA A 460 -7.65 33.48 22.09
C ALA A 460 -7.34 33.06 20.64
N ALA A 461 -6.26 32.28 20.44
CA ALA A 461 -5.79 31.86 19.12
C ALA A 461 -5.24 30.41 19.18
N PRO A 462 -6.11 29.39 19.32
CA PRO A 462 -5.71 28.01 19.55
C PRO A 462 -4.88 27.42 18.40
N LYS A 463 -5.25 27.66 17.14
CA LYS A 463 -4.50 27.13 15.97
C LYS A 463 -3.16 27.82 15.80
N THR A 464 -3.12 29.12 15.98
CA THR A 464 -1.88 29.92 15.90
C THR A 464 -0.86 29.45 16.94
N VAL A 465 -1.31 29.25 18.19
CA VAL A 465 -0.44 28.77 19.27
C VAL A 465 0.00 27.33 19.01
N GLU A 466 -0.89 26.45 18.56
CA GLU A 466 -0.54 25.08 18.19
C GLU A 466 0.53 25.06 17.09
N ASN A 467 0.35 25.84 16.03
CA ASN A 467 1.29 25.96 14.92
C ASN A 467 2.67 26.44 15.41
N PHE A 468 2.71 27.53 16.18
CA PHE A 468 3.95 28.10 16.71
C PHE A 468 4.68 27.14 17.66
N VAL A 469 3.98 26.52 18.60
CA VAL A 469 4.57 25.59 19.58
C VAL A 469 5.07 24.32 18.91
N THR A 470 4.33 23.78 17.94
CA THR A 470 4.73 22.57 17.22
C THR A 470 5.96 22.82 16.36
N HIS A 471 6.01 23.92 15.62
CA HIS A 471 7.19 24.33 14.87
C HIS A 471 8.41 24.55 15.77
N SER A 472 8.21 25.17 16.94
CA SER A 472 9.28 25.35 17.93
C SER A 472 9.83 24.02 18.45
N LYS A 473 8.95 23.06 18.80
CA LYS A 473 9.34 21.71 19.25
C LYS A 473 10.06 20.90 18.14
N GLN A 474 9.72 21.13 16.89
CA GLN A 474 10.36 20.49 15.74
C GLN A 474 11.69 21.13 15.34
N GLY A 475 12.05 22.26 15.94
CA GLY A 475 13.24 23.02 15.58
C GLY A 475 13.13 23.77 14.26
N TYR A 476 11.92 23.99 13.76
CA TYR A 476 11.64 24.66 12.48
C TYR A 476 12.18 26.10 12.45
N TYR A 477 12.11 26.79 13.57
CA TYR A 477 12.62 28.17 13.73
C TYR A 477 14.11 28.26 14.04
N ASN A 478 14.83 27.15 14.17
CA ASN A 478 16.25 27.17 14.43
C ASN A 478 17.03 27.78 13.27
N ASN A 479 17.92 28.74 13.59
CA ASN A 479 18.74 29.48 12.61
C ASN A 479 17.95 30.36 11.64
N THR A 480 16.68 30.67 11.91
CA THR A 480 15.93 31.66 11.12
C THR A 480 16.38 33.06 11.48
N ILE A 481 16.26 34.01 10.54
CA ILE A 481 16.65 35.39 10.73
C ILE A 481 15.43 36.31 10.79
N PHE A 482 15.57 37.46 11.43
CA PHE A 482 14.60 38.56 11.28
C PHE A 482 14.85 39.23 9.94
N HIS A 483 14.20 38.73 8.91
CA HIS A 483 14.39 39.14 7.52
C HIS A 483 13.79 40.51 7.19
N ARG A 484 12.83 41.01 7.97
CA ARG A 484 12.21 42.31 7.77
C ARG A 484 12.14 43.09 9.06
N ILE A 485 12.75 44.29 9.07
CA ILE A 485 12.80 45.18 10.24
C ILE A 485 12.34 46.56 9.82
N ILE A 486 11.22 47.02 10.37
CA ILE A 486 10.70 48.35 10.11
C ILE A 486 10.74 49.15 11.42
N ARG A 487 11.54 50.22 11.44
CA ARG A 487 11.70 51.09 12.62
C ARG A 487 10.35 51.69 13.03
N LYS A 488 10.02 51.64 14.31
CA LYS A 488 8.78 52.14 14.90
C LYS A 488 7.52 51.43 14.40
N PHE A 489 7.65 50.21 13.88
CA PHE A 489 6.53 49.38 13.48
C PHE A 489 6.70 47.95 13.97
N MET A 490 7.54 47.12 13.32
CA MET A 490 7.67 45.70 13.68
C MET A 490 8.99 45.09 13.22
N ILE A 491 9.30 43.90 13.77
CA ILE A 491 10.32 42.97 13.31
C ILE A 491 9.65 41.63 12.95
N GLN A 492 9.99 41.08 11.81
CA GLN A 492 9.35 39.88 11.27
C GLN A 492 10.36 38.74 11.11
N CYS A 493 9.94 37.53 11.52
CA CYS A 493 10.73 36.29 11.53
C CYS A 493 9.86 35.10 11.15
N GLY A 494 10.41 33.90 11.21
CA GLY A 494 9.67 32.64 11.01
C GLY A 494 9.67 32.11 9.58
N ASP A 495 10.47 32.70 8.70
CA ASP A 495 10.75 32.20 7.36
C ASP A 495 12.08 31.44 7.35
N PRO A 496 12.10 30.11 7.05
CA PRO A 496 13.34 29.34 6.94
C PRO A 496 14.24 29.77 5.79
N LEU A 497 13.69 30.38 4.72
CA LEU A 497 14.47 30.88 3.59
C LEU A 497 15.10 32.23 3.90
N GLY A 498 14.50 33.01 4.80
CA GLY A 498 15.00 34.30 5.24
C GLY A 498 14.84 35.44 4.21
N ASP A 499 14.04 35.26 3.18
CA ASP A 499 13.77 36.24 2.13
C ASP A 499 12.32 36.80 2.18
N GLY A 500 11.49 36.25 3.05
CA GLY A 500 10.10 36.65 3.25
C GLY A 500 9.09 35.92 2.36
N THR A 501 9.53 35.01 1.50
CA THR A 501 8.64 34.27 0.58
C THR A 501 8.29 32.88 1.06
N GLY A 502 9.01 32.35 2.04
CA GLY A 502 8.86 30.98 2.57
C GLY A 502 8.02 30.91 3.85
N GLY A 503 7.85 29.70 4.32
CA GLY A 503 7.20 29.39 5.59
C GLY A 503 5.84 28.71 5.43
N GLU A 504 5.78 27.44 5.89
CA GLU A 504 4.57 26.63 5.85
C GLU A 504 4.01 26.43 7.25
N SER A 505 2.69 26.21 7.36
CA SER A 505 2.09 25.79 8.63
C SER A 505 2.39 24.32 8.93
N ILE A 506 2.14 23.88 10.16
CA ILE A 506 2.28 22.47 10.58
C ILE A 506 1.34 21.52 9.81
N TRP A 507 0.31 22.05 9.16
CA TRP A 507 -0.66 21.29 8.36
C TRP A 507 -0.28 21.21 6.88
N GLY A 508 0.85 21.80 6.45
CA GLY A 508 1.30 21.83 5.05
C GLY A 508 0.43 22.68 4.12
N ARG A 509 -0.45 23.50 4.66
CA ARG A 509 -1.32 24.45 3.96
C ARG A 509 -1.54 25.69 4.80
N GLU A 510 -1.93 26.78 4.18
CA GLU A 510 -2.33 27.99 4.88
C GLU A 510 -3.54 27.73 5.80
N PHE A 511 -3.63 28.44 6.91
CA PHE A 511 -4.74 28.35 7.85
C PHE A 511 -5.43 29.69 8.07
N GLU A 512 -6.65 29.61 8.60
CA GLU A 512 -7.56 30.75 8.77
C GLU A 512 -7.03 31.74 9.79
N ASP A 513 -7.47 33.01 9.65
CA ASP A 513 -7.26 34.07 10.63
C ASP A 513 -8.07 33.77 11.91
N GLU A 514 -7.44 33.93 13.07
CA GLU A 514 -8.09 33.81 14.36
C GLU A 514 -8.26 35.19 15.00
N PHE A 515 -9.47 35.73 14.93
CA PHE A 515 -9.79 37.04 15.48
C PHE A 515 -10.14 36.94 16.98
N SER A 516 -9.53 37.80 17.78
CA SER A 516 -9.74 37.87 19.21
C SER A 516 -10.00 39.30 19.69
N THR A 517 -10.26 39.46 21.00
CA THR A 517 -10.39 40.78 21.61
C THR A 517 -9.06 41.47 21.85
N LEU A 518 -7.94 40.76 21.63
CA LEU A 518 -6.57 41.31 21.79
C LEU A 518 -6.25 42.22 20.61
N LYS A 519 -5.67 43.39 20.89
CA LYS A 519 -5.34 44.39 19.88
C LYS A 519 -3.87 44.80 19.98
N HIS A 520 -3.32 45.35 18.91
CA HIS A 520 -1.96 45.91 18.88
C HIS A 520 -1.89 47.32 19.54
N ASP A 521 -2.58 47.49 20.64
CA ASP A 521 -2.65 48.76 21.38
C ASP A 521 -1.44 49.03 22.27
N LYS A 522 -0.53 48.03 22.36
CA LYS A 522 0.71 48.07 23.13
C LYS A 522 1.89 47.62 22.26
N PRO A 523 3.11 48.14 22.53
CA PRO A 523 4.30 47.59 21.90
C PRO A 523 4.54 46.14 22.37
N TYR A 524 5.32 45.39 21.58
CA TYR A 524 5.74 44.00 21.84
C TYR A 524 4.61 42.98 21.77
N THR A 525 3.62 43.24 20.95
CA THR A 525 2.59 42.25 20.61
C THR A 525 3.11 41.33 19.47
N VAL A 526 2.91 40.03 19.62
CA VAL A 526 3.30 39.01 18.61
C VAL A 526 2.07 38.57 17.84
N SER A 527 2.17 38.54 16.52
CA SER A 527 1.07 38.11 15.62
C SER A 527 1.61 37.39 14.38
N MET A 528 0.77 36.58 13.76
CA MET A 528 1.12 35.95 12.50
C MET A 528 1.23 36.97 11.38
N ALA A 529 2.20 36.75 10.47
CA ALA A 529 2.32 37.49 9.23
C ALA A 529 1.71 36.65 8.10
N ASN A 530 0.82 37.24 7.31
CA ASN A 530 0.19 36.59 6.17
C ASN A 530 0.27 37.47 4.90
N ALA A 531 -0.06 36.89 3.74
CA ALA A 531 -0.08 37.55 2.44
C ALA A 531 -1.50 37.97 2.00
N GLY A 532 -2.50 37.86 2.87
CA GLY A 532 -3.90 38.16 2.65
C GLY A 532 -4.78 37.37 3.62
N PRO A 533 -6.11 37.56 3.61
CA PRO A 533 -7.01 36.87 4.51
C PRO A 533 -6.84 35.35 4.47
N ASN A 534 -6.73 34.70 5.63
CA ASN A 534 -6.64 33.24 5.77
C ASN A 534 -5.42 32.59 5.10
N THR A 535 -4.27 33.32 5.01
CA THR A 535 -3.03 32.81 4.41
C THR A 535 -1.91 32.68 5.44
N ASN A 536 -2.23 32.29 6.68
CA ASN A 536 -1.24 32.13 7.74
C ASN A 536 -0.36 30.90 7.51
N GLY A 537 0.96 31.09 7.60
CA GLY A 537 1.99 30.06 7.49
C GLY A 537 2.76 29.86 8.79
N SER A 538 4.10 30.02 8.74
CA SER A 538 4.97 30.01 9.91
C SER A 538 5.51 31.38 10.29
N GLN A 539 5.38 32.40 9.43
CA GLN A 539 5.93 33.72 9.68
C GLN A 539 5.15 34.46 10.77
N PHE A 540 5.85 35.16 11.62
CA PHE A 540 5.28 35.99 12.69
C PHE A 540 6.05 37.32 12.80
N PHE A 541 5.43 38.34 13.38
CA PHE A 541 6.05 39.60 13.64
C PHE A 541 5.84 40.04 15.09
N ILE A 542 6.75 40.87 15.57
CA ILE A 542 6.71 41.49 16.91
C ILE A 542 6.63 43.00 16.72
N THR A 543 5.59 43.64 17.24
CA THR A 543 5.45 45.10 17.16
C THR A 543 6.46 45.82 18.06
N THR A 544 7.09 46.92 17.60
CA THR A 544 8.02 47.71 18.37
C THR A 544 7.36 48.95 18.99
N GLU A 545 6.25 49.40 18.42
CA GLU A 545 5.41 50.50 18.95
C GLU A 545 3.91 50.09 18.80
N LYS A 546 3.03 50.89 19.46
CA LYS A 546 1.60 50.76 19.30
C LYS A 546 1.22 51.00 17.82
N THR A 547 0.57 50.03 17.21
CA THR A 547 0.09 50.13 15.83
C THR A 547 -1.42 50.24 15.81
N VAL A 548 -1.93 51.43 15.46
CA VAL A 548 -3.35 51.68 15.21
C VAL A 548 -3.55 51.67 13.70
N SER A 549 -3.34 50.54 13.03
CA SER A 549 -3.62 50.39 11.62
C SER A 549 -4.98 49.74 11.45
N GLN A 550 -5.88 50.39 10.75
CA GLN A 550 -7.19 49.84 10.37
C GLN A 550 -7.12 48.69 9.34
N ASN A 551 -5.90 48.31 8.89
CA ASN A 551 -5.67 47.36 7.81
C ASN A 551 -4.70 46.20 8.16
N CYS A 552 -4.46 45.87 9.42
CA CYS A 552 -3.75 44.65 9.79
C CYS A 552 -4.75 43.50 9.92
N TYR A 553 -4.74 42.61 8.93
CA TYR A 553 -5.60 41.41 8.86
C TYR A 553 -5.16 40.27 9.79
N CYS A 554 -4.33 40.54 10.78
CA CYS A 554 -3.89 39.55 11.75
C CYS A 554 -3.94 40.15 13.15
N GLU A 555 -4.97 39.85 13.87
CA GLU A 555 -5.07 40.07 15.31
C GLU A 555 -5.11 38.70 15.99
N THR A 556 -4.01 38.30 16.66
CA THR A 556 -3.97 37.17 17.58
C THR A 556 -4.09 37.64 19.02
#